data_2bcf138cafae8c0731f3f508cf4d7afd
#
_entry.id   2bcf138cafae8c0731f3f508cf4d7afd
#
_cell.length_a   1.000
_cell.length_b   1.000
_cell.length_c   1.000
_cell.angle_alpha   90.00
_cell.angle_beta   90.00
_cell.angle_gamma   90.00
#
_symmetry.space_group_name_H-M   'P 1'
#
loop_
_entity.id
_entity.type
_entity.pdbx_description
1 polymer ?
#
loop_
_entity_poly.entity_id
_entity_poly.type
_entity_poly.pdbx_seq_one_letter_code
_entity_poly.pdbx_strand_id
1 'polypeptide(L)'
;VVGVGLRERKKLDTRRALSDAALRLMFERGLENVTREDIANVAGVSLRTFTNYFAGKYDALAYRQVERMRRSIETLRNRPADEPLWTSVMEAVLEPLDEDFEDMYGAENVLPTRQQLAEVRKLLMVPEIRDATFRAMFDEWVAVIAERTGTDPVHDMYPQLVVAVVRAIGDVAMDQYANADPPVSFPALLRQGFAAVTAGLPEPERKK
;
A
#
# COMPACT_ATOMS: atom_id res chain seq x y z
N VAL A 1 -0.23 -4.13 -27.05
CA VAL A 1 0.63 -3.59 -25.97
C VAL A 1 1.17 -2.25 -26.44
N VAL A 2 0.54 -1.14 -26.08
CA VAL A 2 1.05 0.21 -26.38
C VAL A 2 2.18 0.48 -25.38
N GLY A 3 3.42 0.46 -25.86
CA GLY A 3 4.59 0.73 -25.04
C GLY A 3 4.50 2.14 -24.43
N VAL A 4 4.61 2.24 -23.11
CA VAL A 4 4.73 3.51 -22.39
C VAL A 4 5.89 4.27 -23.00
N GLY A 5 5.65 5.47 -23.52
CA GLY A 5 6.66 6.28 -24.21
C GLY A 5 7.83 6.58 -23.28
N LEU A 6 9.05 6.73 -23.83
CA LEU A 6 10.29 7.00 -23.08
C LEU A 6 10.14 8.17 -22.08
N ARG A 7 9.35 9.19 -22.42
CA ARG A 7 9.06 10.34 -21.57
C ARG A 7 8.24 9.97 -20.34
N GLU A 8 7.20 9.13 -20.51
CA GLU A 8 6.37 8.67 -19.38
C GLU A 8 7.15 7.72 -18.47
N ARG A 9 7.97 6.85 -19.04
CA ARG A 9 8.86 5.99 -18.24
C ARG A 9 9.80 6.82 -17.38
N LYS A 10 10.51 7.80 -17.95
CA LYS A 10 11.38 8.71 -17.17
C LYS A 10 10.63 9.47 -16.09
N LYS A 11 9.36 9.84 -16.33
CA LYS A 11 8.52 10.52 -15.34
C LYS A 11 8.17 9.59 -14.17
N LEU A 12 7.84 8.34 -14.44
CA LEU A 12 7.60 7.32 -13.41
C LEU A 12 8.86 7.04 -12.60
N ASP A 13 10.01 6.85 -13.28
CA ASP A 13 11.29 6.60 -12.63
C ASP A 13 11.67 7.74 -11.68
N THR A 14 11.49 9.02 -12.12
CA THR A 14 11.75 10.18 -11.26
C THR A 14 10.83 10.22 -10.05
N ARG A 15 9.52 9.92 -10.21
CA ARG A 15 8.58 9.85 -9.08
C ARG A 15 8.99 8.78 -8.08
N ARG A 16 9.36 7.60 -8.55
CA ARG A 16 9.83 6.49 -7.70
C ARG A 16 11.08 6.91 -6.94
N ALA A 17 12.09 7.43 -7.64
CA ALA A 17 13.33 7.87 -7.01
C ALA A 17 13.12 8.92 -5.91
N LEU A 18 12.22 9.88 -6.12
CA LEU A 18 11.83 10.88 -5.10
C LEU A 18 11.12 10.24 -3.90
N SER A 19 10.20 9.30 -4.15
CA SER A 19 9.50 8.60 -3.08
C SER A 19 10.43 7.70 -2.27
N ASP A 20 11.34 6.98 -2.92
CA ASP A 20 12.33 6.13 -2.27
C ASP A 20 13.31 6.95 -1.42
N ALA A 21 13.73 8.11 -1.93
CA ALA A 21 14.53 9.06 -1.17
C ALA A 21 13.80 9.56 0.08
N ALA A 22 12.50 9.88 -0.04
CA ALA A 22 11.69 10.33 1.08
C ALA A 22 11.56 9.25 2.17
N LEU A 23 11.26 8.00 1.79
CA LEU A 23 11.14 6.86 2.72
C LEU A 23 12.50 6.56 3.39
N ARG A 24 13.60 6.53 2.63
CA ARG A 24 14.93 6.31 3.18
C ARG A 24 15.29 7.37 4.22
N LEU A 25 15.10 8.65 3.90
CA LEU A 25 15.38 9.75 4.82
C LEU A 25 14.50 9.67 6.08
N MET A 26 13.22 9.30 5.94
CA MET A 26 12.33 9.10 7.08
C MET A 26 12.86 8.02 8.04
N PHE A 27 13.33 6.89 7.51
CA PHE A 27 13.90 5.82 8.34
C PHE A 27 15.28 6.13 8.91
N GLU A 28 16.08 6.94 8.23
CA GLU A 28 17.41 7.34 8.69
C GLU A 28 17.39 8.46 9.74
N ARG A 29 16.50 9.45 9.58
CA ARG A 29 16.53 10.71 10.33
C ARG A 29 15.27 11.04 11.10
N GLY A 30 14.21 10.26 10.91
CA GLY A 30 12.87 10.52 11.42
C GLY A 30 12.04 11.43 10.53
N LEU A 31 10.72 11.20 10.49
CA LEU A 31 9.74 11.91 9.65
C LEU A 31 9.82 13.44 9.77
N GLU A 32 10.00 13.95 11.00
CA GLU A 32 10.02 15.40 11.27
C GLU A 32 11.22 16.10 10.61
N ASN A 33 12.35 15.40 10.49
CA ASN A 33 13.61 15.95 10.01
C ASN A 33 13.79 15.81 8.49
N VAL A 34 12.77 15.40 7.76
CA VAL A 34 12.80 15.27 6.28
C VAL A 34 12.23 16.53 5.65
N THR A 35 13.03 17.16 4.79
CA THR A 35 12.60 18.32 3.98
C THR A 35 12.49 17.97 2.50
N ARG A 36 11.79 18.79 1.72
CA ARG A 36 11.70 18.64 0.26
C ARG A 36 13.06 18.78 -0.42
N GLU A 37 13.86 19.66 0.11
CA GLU A 37 15.24 19.93 -0.30
C GLU A 37 16.11 18.69 -0.12
N ASP A 38 16.03 18.02 1.04
CA ASP A 38 16.77 16.79 1.30
C ASP A 38 16.34 15.68 0.33
N ILE A 39 15.04 15.52 0.11
CA ILE A 39 14.50 14.51 -0.82
C ILE A 39 15.03 14.76 -2.23
N ALA A 40 14.95 16.01 -2.72
CA ALA A 40 15.46 16.37 -4.05
C ALA A 40 16.96 16.10 -4.18
N ASN A 41 17.76 16.49 -3.18
CA ASN A 41 19.21 16.25 -3.16
C ASN A 41 19.55 14.76 -3.20
N VAL A 42 18.88 13.94 -2.39
CA VAL A 42 19.11 12.49 -2.35
C VAL A 42 18.70 11.82 -3.66
N ALA A 43 17.61 12.28 -4.29
CA ALA A 43 17.17 11.79 -5.59
C ALA A 43 17.99 12.35 -6.78
N GLY A 44 18.95 13.23 -6.54
CA GLY A 44 19.81 13.81 -7.60
C GLY A 44 19.08 14.77 -8.52
N VAL A 45 18.03 15.46 -8.04
CA VAL A 45 17.24 16.40 -8.83
C VAL A 45 17.16 17.78 -8.16
N SER A 46 16.71 18.80 -8.90
CA SER A 46 16.47 20.12 -8.33
C SER A 46 15.18 20.17 -7.49
N LEU A 47 15.09 21.10 -6.53
CA LEU A 47 13.85 21.36 -5.79
C LEU A 47 12.69 21.71 -6.74
N ARG A 48 12.95 22.43 -7.84
CA ARG A 48 11.96 22.69 -8.88
C ARG A 48 11.45 21.40 -9.53
N THR A 49 12.33 20.43 -9.73
CA THR A 49 11.92 19.11 -10.23
C THR A 49 11.02 18.41 -9.22
N PHE A 50 11.39 18.41 -7.93
CA PHE A 50 10.54 17.86 -6.88
C PHE A 50 9.13 18.47 -6.89
N THR A 51 9.03 19.80 -6.90
CA THR A 51 7.73 20.51 -6.87
C THR A 51 6.86 20.30 -8.12
N ASN A 52 7.47 19.90 -9.25
CA ASN A 52 6.73 19.48 -10.44
C ASN A 52 6.06 18.11 -10.29
N TYR A 53 6.51 17.28 -9.34
CA TYR A 53 6.00 15.93 -9.13
C TYR A 53 5.15 15.79 -7.88
N PHE A 54 5.48 16.53 -6.81
CA PHE A 54 4.83 16.41 -5.50
C PHE A 54 4.61 17.79 -4.87
N ALA A 55 3.43 18.02 -4.30
CA ALA A 55 3.13 19.25 -3.58
C ALA A 55 3.89 19.35 -2.26
N GLY A 56 4.18 18.20 -1.62
CA GLY A 56 4.87 18.13 -0.35
C GLY A 56 5.55 16.81 -0.06
N LYS A 57 6.26 16.73 1.07
CA LYS A 57 6.94 15.51 1.50
C LYS A 57 5.98 14.34 1.74
N TYR A 58 4.78 14.63 2.20
CA TYR A 58 3.77 13.60 2.47
C TYR A 58 3.24 12.97 1.19
N ASP A 59 3.11 13.75 0.10
CA ASP A 59 2.73 13.20 -1.21
C ASP A 59 3.81 12.25 -1.74
N ALA A 60 5.09 12.60 -1.54
CA ALA A 60 6.20 11.74 -1.94
C ALA A 60 6.23 10.44 -1.11
N LEU A 61 5.97 10.52 0.21
CA LEU A 61 5.90 9.37 1.09
C LEU A 61 4.70 8.45 0.78
N ALA A 62 3.56 9.03 0.42
CA ALA A 62 2.35 8.27 0.08
C ALA A 62 2.42 7.60 -1.31
N TYR A 63 3.28 8.08 -2.19
CA TYR A 63 3.29 7.67 -3.61
C TYR A 63 3.48 6.17 -3.81
N ARG A 64 4.39 5.54 -3.06
CA ARG A 64 4.61 4.08 -3.14
C ARG A 64 3.35 3.28 -2.77
N GLN A 65 2.61 3.75 -1.78
CA GLN A 65 1.35 3.13 -1.39
C GLN A 65 0.30 3.23 -2.50
N VAL A 66 0.18 4.39 -3.13
CA VAL A 66 -0.76 4.60 -4.25
C VAL A 66 -0.39 3.71 -5.44
N GLU A 67 0.88 3.65 -5.80
CA GLU A 67 1.37 2.79 -6.90
C GLU A 67 1.14 1.31 -6.62
N ARG A 68 1.36 0.86 -5.39
CA ARG A 68 1.06 -0.51 -4.98
C ARG A 68 -0.43 -0.82 -5.12
N MET A 69 -1.31 0.07 -4.68
CA MET A 69 -2.76 -0.13 -4.83
C MET A 69 -3.18 -0.22 -6.31
N ARG A 70 -2.55 0.55 -7.20
CA ARG A 70 -2.79 0.43 -8.66
C ARG A 70 -2.34 -0.94 -9.18
N ARG A 71 -1.14 -1.39 -8.81
CA ARG A 71 -0.68 -2.74 -9.19
C ARG A 71 -1.62 -3.81 -8.66
N SER A 72 -2.11 -3.67 -7.43
CA SER A 72 -3.10 -4.58 -6.86
C SER A 72 -4.39 -4.66 -7.69
N ILE A 73 -4.89 -3.53 -8.20
CA ILE A 73 -6.06 -3.51 -9.10
C ILE A 73 -5.75 -4.24 -10.42
N GLU A 74 -4.58 -4.00 -11.01
CA GLU A 74 -4.16 -4.68 -12.25
C GLU A 74 -3.96 -6.18 -12.03
N THR A 75 -3.35 -6.58 -10.92
CA THR A 75 -3.23 -7.99 -10.53
C THR A 75 -4.61 -8.62 -10.41
N LEU A 76 -5.57 -7.99 -9.72
CA LEU A 76 -6.93 -8.51 -9.58
C LEU A 76 -7.64 -8.69 -10.94
N ARG A 77 -7.47 -7.75 -11.86
CA ARG A 77 -8.04 -7.86 -13.23
C ARG A 77 -7.50 -9.06 -13.99
N ASN A 78 -6.24 -9.39 -13.77
CA ASN A 78 -5.52 -10.46 -14.49
C ASN A 78 -5.67 -11.83 -13.83
N ARG A 79 -6.26 -11.95 -12.63
CA ARG A 79 -6.51 -13.24 -11.96
C ARG A 79 -7.54 -14.07 -12.72
N PRO A 80 -7.44 -15.41 -12.71
CA PRO A 80 -8.40 -16.30 -13.36
C PRO A 80 -9.85 -16.00 -12.93
N ALA A 81 -10.78 -16.02 -13.90
CA ALA A 81 -12.18 -15.66 -13.63
C ALA A 81 -12.90 -16.68 -12.74
N ASP A 82 -12.45 -17.94 -12.75
CA ASP A 82 -12.97 -19.06 -11.96
C ASP A 82 -12.36 -19.17 -10.56
N GLU A 83 -11.36 -18.35 -10.25
CA GLU A 83 -10.73 -18.32 -8.93
C GLU A 83 -11.68 -17.71 -7.89
N PRO A 84 -11.78 -18.29 -6.67
CA PRO A 84 -12.59 -17.71 -5.59
C PRO A 84 -12.22 -16.25 -5.32
N LEU A 85 -13.22 -15.36 -5.18
CA LEU A 85 -13.01 -13.92 -5.06
C LEU A 85 -12.01 -13.55 -3.95
N TRP A 86 -12.17 -14.12 -2.76
CA TRP A 86 -11.30 -13.81 -1.63
C TRP A 86 -9.85 -14.26 -1.83
N THR A 87 -9.63 -15.36 -2.57
CA THR A 87 -8.28 -15.78 -3.00
C THR A 87 -7.70 -14.76 -3.96
N SER A 88 -8.46 -14.38 -5.01
CA SER A 88 -8.03 -13.37 -5.98
C SER A 88 -7.70 -12.02 -5.33
N VAL A 89 -8.54 -11.57 -4.40
CA VAL A 89 -8.35 -10.29 -3.70
C VAL A 89 -7.15 -10.34 -2.78
N MET A 90 -6.96 -11.43 -2.03
CA MET A 90 -5.80 -11.62 -1.16
C MET A 90 -4.50 -11.59 -1.95
N GLU A 91 -4.40 -12.38 -3.02
CA GLU A 91 -3.21 -12.42 -3.87
C GLU A 91 -2.96 -11.07 -4.56
N ALA A 92 -4.01 -10.40 -5.03
CA ALA A 92 -3.89 -9.07 -5.63
C ALA A 92 -3.32 -8.01 -4.66
N VAL A 93 -3.60 -8.12 -3.38
CA VAL A 93 -3.05 -7.23 -2.34
C VAL A 93 -1.63 -7.64 -1.95
N LEU A 94 -1.35 -8.94 -1.85
CA LEU A 94 -0.09 -9.45 -1.32
C LEU A 94 1.05 -9.45 -2.36
N GLU A 95 0.78 -9.82 -3.61
CA GLU A 95 1.82 -9.93 -4.64
C GLU A 95 2.60 -8.61 -4.83
N PRO A 96 1.97 -7.44 -5.08
CA PRO A 96 2.70 -6.17 -5.18
C PRO A 96 3.35 -5.72 -3.87
N LEU A 97 2.84 -6.17 -2.74
CA LEU A 97 3.40 -5.86 -1.42
C LEU A 97 4.67 -6.68 -1.17
N ASP A 98 4.64 -7.99 -1.46
CA ASP A 98 5.79 -8.87 -1.31
C ASP A 98 6.95 -8.41 -2.22
N GLU A 99 6.66 -7.99 -3.48
CA GLU A 99 7.63 -7.38 -4.38
C GLU A 99 8.27 -6.12 -3.78
N ASP A 100 7.46 -5.18 -3.24
CA ASP A 100 7.97 -3.96 -2.61
C ASP A 100 8.84 -4.25 -1.39
N PHE A 101 8.50 -5.28 -0.59
CA PHE A 101 9.28 -5.68 0.57
C PHE A 101 10.61 -6.35 0.16
N GLU A 102 10.60 -7.18 -0.89
CA GLU A 102 11.79 -7.78 -1.45
C GLU A 102 12.76 -6.72 -2.01
N ASP A 103 12.24 -5.73 -2.73
CA ASP A 103 13.00 -4.60 -3.25
C ASP A 103 13.63 -3.75 -2.13
N MET A 104 12.93 -3.57 -1.01
CA MET A 104 13.36 -2.71 0.10
C MET A 104 14.32 -3.41 1.08
N TYR A 105 14.11 -4.67 1.36
CA TYR A 105 14.79 -5.42 2.43
C TYR A 105 15.60 -6.62 1.92
N GLY A 106 15.54 -6.93 0.61
CA GLY A 106 16.10 -8.15 0.03
C GLY A 106 15.30 -9.41 0.39
N ALA A 107 15.72 -10.54 -0.18
CA ALA A 107 15.04 -11.84 0.01
C ALA A 107 15.10 -12.40 1.46
N GLU A 108 15.85 -11.77 2.36
CA GLU A 108 16.07 -12.27 3.74
C GLU A 108 14.94 -11.89 4.73
N ASN A 109 13.84 -11.29 4.28
CA ASN A 109 12.69 -10.88 5.14
C ASN A 109 13.14 -10.15 6.42
N VAL A 110 14.02 -9.16 6.30
CA VAL A 110 14.51 -8.38 7.43
C VAL A 110 13.34 -7.60 8.04
N LEU A 111 12.99 -7.93 9.28
CA LEU A 111 11.96 -7.20 10.01
C LEU A 111 12.44 -5.78 10.33
N PRO A 112 11.56 -4.77 10.28
CA PRO A 112 11.92 -3.41 10.61
C PRO A 112 12.33 -3.30 12.08
N THR A 113 13.23 -2.37 12.36
CA THR A 113 13.62 -2.04 13.72
C THR A 113 12.47 -1.32 14.46
N ARG A 114 12.49 -1.33 15.80
CA ARG A 114 11.54 -0.55 16.60
C ARG A 114 11.53 0.94 16.25
N GLN A 115 12.69 1.49 15.91
CA GLN A 115 12.81 2.89 15.49
C GLN A 115 12.08 3.13 14.16
N GLN A 116 12.26 2.24 13.18
CA GLN A 116 11.56 2.32 11.90
C GLN A 116 10.04 2.19 12.07
N LEU A 117 9.57 1.26 12.93
CA LEU A 117 8.15 1.13 13.27
C LEU A 117 7.59 2.40 13.92
N ALA A 118 8.36 3.08 14.77
CA ALA A 118 7.94 4.34 15.37
C ALA A 118 7.73 5.43 14.30
N GLU A 119 8.58 5.50 13.27
CA GLU A 119 8.41 6.45 12.16
C GLU A 119 7.21 6.07 11.27
N VAL A 120 6.98 4.80 11.00
CA VAL A 120 5.77 4.32 10.31
C VAL A 120 4.52 4.74 11.08
N ARG A 121 4.51 4.58 12.42
CA ARG A 121 3.39 5.01 13.26
C ARG A 121 3.11 6.52 13.13
N LYS A 122 4.15 7.36 13.15
CA LYS A 122 3.99 8.81 12.94
C LYS A 122 3.39 9.11 11.58
N LEU A 123 3.86 8.44 10.52
CA LEU A 123 3.34 8.61 9.17
C LEU A 123 1.85 8.26 9.07
N LEU A 124 1.43 7.17 9.73
CA LEU A 124 0.03 6.72 9.77
C LEU A 124 -0.91 7.68 10.52
N MET A 125 -0.36 8.49 11.43
CA MET A 125 -1.12 9.53 12.14
C MET A 125 -1.38 10.77 11.28
N VAL A 126 -0.81 10.86 10.07
CA VAL A 126 -1.06 11.94 9.11
C VAL A 126 -2.37 11.66 8.36
N PRO A 127 -3.47 12.40 8.64
CA PRO A 127 -4.79 12.11 8.06
C PRO A 127 -4.79 12.23 6.53
N GLU A 128 -4.02 13.17 6.00
CA GLU A 128 -3.93 13.45 4.57
C GLU A 128 -3.42 12.23 3.78
N ILE A 129 -2.51 11.46 4.35
CA ILE A 129 -1.97 10.25 3.71
C ILE A 129 -3.01 9.14 3.69
N ARG A 130 -3.65 8.90 4.84
CA ARG A 130 -4.59 7.78 4.99
C ARG A 130 -5.85 7.97 4.14
N ASP A 131 -6.44 9.17 4.17
CA ASP A 131 -7.73 9.43 3.53
C ASP A 131 -7.62 9.69 2.02
N ALA A 132 -6.55 10.36 1.58
CA ALA A 132 -6.35 10.65 0.16
C ALA A 132 -6.09 9.38 -0.66
N THR A 133 -5.26 8.47 -0.12
CA THR A 133 -4.91 7.22 -0.79
C THR A 133 -6.15 6.34 -1.00
N PHE A 134 -6.98 6.19 0.03
CA PHE A 134 -8.16 5.34 -0.07
C PHE A 134 -9.23 5.89 -1.02
N ARG A 135 -9.56 7.19 -0.92
CA ARG A 135 -10.59 7.79 -1.79
C ARG A 135 -10.24 7.76 -3.26
N ALA A 136 -8.96 7.95 -3.58
CA ALA A 136 -8.49 7.96 -4.97
C ALA A 136 -8.67 6.61 -5.70
N MET A 137 -8.73 5.49 -4.97
CA MET A 137 -8.74 4.15 -5.55
C MET A 137 -10.04 3.37 -5.27
N PHE A 138 -10.92 3.91 -4.40
CA PHE A 138 -12.14 3.20 -3.98
C PHE A 138 -13.02 2.80 -5.15
N ASP A 139 -13.33 3.75 -6.03
CA ASP A 139 -14.23 3.53 -7.17
C ASP A 139 -13.66 2.51 -8.16
N GLU A 140 -12.34 2.51 -8.38
CA GLU A 140 -11.69 1.53 -9.26
C GLU A 140 -11.74 0.11 -8.67
N TRP A 141 -11.50 -0.02 -7.36
CA TRP A 141 -11.63 -1.31 -6.67
C TRP A 141 -13.07 -1.84 -6.74
N VAL A 142 -14.06 -0.98 -6.44
CA VAL A 142 -15.49 -1.33 -6.52
C VAL A 142 -15.85 -1.78 -7.93
N ALA A 143 -15.39 -1.06 -8.96
CA ALA A 143 -15.66 -1.41 -10.36
C ALA A 143 -15.10 -2.79 -10.73
N VAL A 144 -13.85 -3.10 -10.34
CA VAL A 144 -13.23 -4.40 -10.64
C VAL A 144 -13.91 -5.56 -9.89
N ILE A 145 -14.28 -5.35 -8.63
CA ILE A 145 -15.05 -6.36 -7.87
C ILE A 145 -16.41 -6.59 -8.51
N ALA A 146 -17.12 -5.53 -8.90
CA ALA A 146 -18.42 -5.63 -9.56
C ALA A 146 -18.33 -6.38 -10.89
N GLU A 147 -17.31 -6.10 -11.72
CA GLU A 147 -17.05 -6.81 -12.97
C GLU A 147 -16.84 -8.31 -12.73
N ARG A 148 -16.01 -8.70 -11.75
CA ARG A 148 -15.73 -10.10 -11.43
C ARG A 148 -16.92 -10.86 -10.88
N THR A 149 -17.81 -10.18 -10.17
CA THR A 149 -18.96 -10.81 -9.50
C THR A 149 -20.28 -10.71 -10.28
N GLY A 150 -20.27 -9.97 -11.41
CA GLY A 150 -21.47 -9.72 -12.20
C GLY A 150 -22.49 -8.84 -11.46
N THR A 151 -22.03 -7.96 -10.55
CA THR A 151 -22.87 -7.06 -9.77
C THR A 151 -22.80 -5.63 -10.28
N ASP A 152 -23.74 -4.76 -9.87
CA ASP A 152 -23.73 -3.34 -10.21
C ASP A 152 -22.88 -2.55 -9.20
N PRO A 153 -21.86 -1.78 -9.64
CA PRO A 153 -20.97 -1.06 -8.74
C PRO A 153 -21.66 0.06 -7.95
N VAL A 154 -22.83 0.55 -8.40
CA VAL A 154 -23.55 1.66 -7.78
C VAL A 154 -24.72 1.20 -6.93
N HIS A 155 -25.50 0.21 -7.42
CA HIS A 155 -26.75 -0.21 -6.80
C HIS A 155 -26.60 -1.44 -5.88
N ASP A 156 -25.58 -2.27 -6.12
CA ASP A 156 -25.34 -3.43 -5.27
C ASP A 156 -24.39 -3.11 -4.11
N MET A 157 -24.76 -3.49 -2.92
CA MET A 157 -23.92 -3.30 -1.73
C MET A 157 -22.68 -4.19 -1.74
N TYR A 158 -22.72 -5.35 -2.42
CA TYR A 158 -21.70 -6.38 -2.33
C TYR A 158 -20.28 -5.88 -2.72
N PRO A 159 -20.04 -5.26 -3.89
CA PRO A 159 -18.69 -4.82 -4.26
C PRO A 159 -18.14 -3.75 -3.30
N GLN A 160 -18.99 -2.84 -2.83
CA GLN A 160 -18.60 -1.81 -1.85
C GLN A 160 -18.24 -2.44 -0.50
N LEU A 161 -18.99 -3.47 -0.06
CA LEU A 161 -18.74 -4.19 1.18
C LEU A 161 -17.41 -4.95 1.11
N VAL A 162 -17.10 -5.63 0.00
CA VAL A 162 -15.80 -6.31 -0.21
C VAL A 162 -14.65 -5.32 -0.05
N VAL A 163 -14.72 -4.16 -0.71
CA VAL A 163 -13.67 -3.13 -0.62
C VAL A 163 -13.54 -2.58 0.81
N ALA A 164 -14.66 -2.38 1.50
CA ALA A 164 -14.66 -1.94 2.90
C ALA A 164 -14.00 -2.97 3.83
N VAL A 165 -14.25 -4.27 3.62
CA VAL A 165 -13.61 -5.35 4.38
C VAL A 165 -12.12 -5.42 4.11
N VAL A 166 -11.68 -5.30 2.84
CA VAL A 166 -10.25 -5.25 2.48
C VAL A 166 -9.56 -4.08 3.20
N ARG A 167 -10.20 -2.91 3.20
CA ARG A 167 -9.71 -1.75 3.96
C ARG A 167 -9.59 -2.05 5.45
N ALA A 168 -10.63 -2.63 6.05
CA ALA A 168 -10.63 -2.95 7.49
C ALA A 168 -9.49 -3.93 7.85
N ILE A 169 -9.24 -4.95 7.01
CA ILE A 169 -8.09 -5.85 7.17
C ILE A 169 -6.78 -5.05 7.15
N GLY A 170 -6.62 -4.16 6.17
CA GLY A 170 -5.43 -3.33 6.03
C GLY A 170 -5.21 -2.39 7.24
N ASP A 171 -6.26 -1.72 7.69
CA ASP A 171 -6.21 -0.79 8.84
C ASP A 171 -5.82 -1.53 10.13
N VAL A 172 -6.44 -2.70 10.41
CA VAL A 172 -6.12 -3.51 11.61
C VAL A 172 -4.72 -4.10 11.52
N ALA A 173 -4.33 -4.65 10.37
CA ALA A 173 -2.99 -5.19 10.18
C ALA A 173 -1.90 -4.11 10.35
N MET A 174 -2.16 -2.90 9.84
CA MET A 174 -1.24 -1.78 9.95
C MET A 174 -1.11 -1.28 11.39
N ASP A 175 -2.23 -1.20 12.13
CA ASP A 175 -2.19 -0.83 13.55
C ASP A 175 -1.39 -1.86 14.37
N GLN A 176 -1.63 -3.15 14.15
CA GLN A 176 -0.86 -4.21 14.79
C GLN A 176 0.63 -4.16 14.42
N TYR A 177 0.95 -3.97 13.12
CA TYR A 177 2.32 -3.84 12.65
C TYR A 177 3.06 -2.68 13.31
N ALA A 178 2.44 -1.50 13.33
CA ALA A 178 3.05 -0.31 13.89
C ALA A 178 3.26 -0.40 15.42
N ASN A 179 2.45 -1.20 16.13
CA ASN A 179 2.51 -1.37 17.57
C ASN A 179 3.18 -2.66 18.06
N ALA A 180 3.67 -3.51 17.11
CA ALA A 180 4.23 -4.81 17.45
C ALA A 180 5.54 -4.72 18.25
N ASP A 181 5.61 -5.48 19.32
CA ASP A 181 6.81 -5.72 20.13
C ASP A 181 6.82 -7.20 20.62
N PRO A 182 7.66 -8.06 20.06
CA PRO A 182 8.67 -7.81 19.00
C PRO A 182 8.06 -7.47 17.63
N PRO A 183 8.86 -6.90 16.70
CA PRO A 183 8.42 -6.63 15.33
C PRO A 183 7.89 -7.87 14.62
N VAL A 184 6.86 -7.69 13.80
CA VAL A 184 6.18 -8.75 13.04
C VAL A 184 6.17 -8.42 11.54
N SER A 185 5.89 -9.41 10.71
CA SER A 185 5.76 -9.23 9.25
C SER A 185 4.40 -8.64 8.89
N PHE A 186 4.37 -7.50 8.20
CA PHE A 186 3.13 -6.90 7.73
C PHE A 186 2.36 -7.80 6.73
N PRO A 187 3.02 -8.42 5.72
CA PRO A 187 2.34 -9.40 4.88
C PRO A 187 1.72 -10.58 5.64
N ALA A 188 2.37 -11.04 6.71
CA ALA A 188 1.83 -12.12 7.55
C ALA A 188 0.55 -11.70 8.28
N LEU A 189 0.49 -10.47 8.80
CA LEU A 189 -0.73 -9.91 9.41
C LEU A 189 -1.88 -9.79 8.41
N LEU A 190 -1.60 -9.36 7.19
CA LEU A 190 -2.61 -9.32 6.13
C LEU A 190 -3.15 -10.71 5.80
N ARG A 191 -2.28 -11.72 5.61
CA ARG A 191 -2.69 -13.11 5.39
C ARG A 191 -3.59 -13.62 6.52
N GLN A 192 -3.24 -13.31 7.76
CA GLN A 192 -4.05 -13.67 8.92
C GLN A 192 -5.43 -13.00 8.87
N GLY A 193 -5.51 -11.72 8.53
CA GLY A 193 -6.77 -10.99 8.39
C GLY A 193 -7.66 -11.57 7.28
N PHE A 194 -7.10 -11.84 6.11
CA PHE A 194 -7.82 -12.49 5.00
C PHE A 194 -8.31 -13.88 5.38
N ALA A 195 -7.48 -14.69 6.04
CA ALA A 195 -7.87 -16.03 6.50
C ALA A 195 -9.03 -15.97 7.50
N ALA A 196 -9.01 -15.03 8.44
CA ALA A 196 -10.10 -14.84 9.40
C ALA A 196 -11.43 -14.48 8.73
N VAL A 197 -11.39 -13.54 7.76
CA VAL A 197 -12.58 -13.14 6.98
C VAL A 197 -13.11 -14.31 6.13
N THR A 198 -12.23 -15.03 5.44
CA THR A 198 -12.61 -16.18 4.60
C THR A 198 -13.23 -17.31 5.43
N ALA A 199 -12.79 -17.48 6.68
CA ALA A 199 -13.38 -18.43 7.63
C ALA A 199 -14.70 -17.93 8.24
N GLY A 200 -15.18 -16.73 7.90
CA GLY A 200 -16.42 -16.14 8.43
C GLY A 200 -16.28 -15.51 9.82
N LEU A 201 -15.08 -15.07 10.20
CA LEU A 201 -14.77 -14.48 11.51
C LEU A 201 -15.26 -15.32 12.70
N PRO A 202 -14.85 -16.58 12.81
CA PRO A 202 -15.29 -17.44 13.91
C PRO A 202 -14.86 -16.88 15.27
N GLU A 203 -15.67 -17.11 16.30
CA GLU A 203 -15.28 -16.75 17.66
C GLU A 203 -13.97 -17.48 18.06
N PRO A 204 -13.01 -16.78 18.64
CA PRO A 204 -11.78 -17.42 19.10
C PRO A 204 -12.08 -18.40 20.25
N GLU A 205 -11.39 -19.54 20.25
CA GLU A 205 -11.48 -20.46 21.38
C GLU A 205 -11.10 -19.75 22.68
N ARG A 206 -11.97 -19.80 23.69
CA ARG A 206 -11.69 -19.23 25.01
C ARG A 206 -10.51 -19.96 25.61
N LYS A 207 -9.39 -19.27 25.76
CA LYS A 207 -8.24 -19.78 26.52
C LYS A 207 -8.74 -20.03 27.96
N LYS A 208 -8.72 -21.31 28.37
CA LYS A 208 -8.97 -21.72 29.77
C LYS A 208 -7.83 -21.29 30.67
#